data_92c03bc265353538bed82ed24ead3c33
#
_entry.id   92c03bc265353538bed82ed24ead3c33
#
_cell.length_a   1.000
_cell.length_b   1.000
_cell.length_c   1.000
_cell.angle_alpha   90.00
_cell.angle_beta   90.00
_cell.angle_gamma   90.00
#
_symmetry.space_group_name_H-M   'P 1'
#
loop_
_entity.id
_entity.type
_entity.pdbx_description
1 polymer ?
#
loop_
_entity_poly.entity_id
_entity_poly.type
_entity_poly.pdbx_seq_one_letter_code
_entity_poly.pdbx_strand_id
1 'polypeptide(L)'
;MDQDTCVIDGCVNPIKNRTNGWCDAHYWRCRKHGDPHHGGPINRAYRTPEEAFAARTERRGECLIWTGSKNDRGYGKLQVRGRLKYAHVYAWERVNGPVPDGMDVDHRYHCDRLCCELLHLRLASRSDNLSNRSGASPLRTYDLPRNVYLHTKTGRYFVRVTKNGKAHNFGIYGAVEDAALAAERARRELLGEFAGRG
;
A
#
# COMPACT_ATOMS: atom_id res chain seq x y z
N MET A 1 -34.02 -11.04 -17.97
CA MET A 1 -33.44 -11.22 -19.33
C MET A 1 -32.03 -11.70 -19.10
N ASP A 2 -31.80 -13.01 -19.31
CA ASP A 2 -30.48 -13.61 -19.23
C ASP A 2 -29.57 -12.90 -20.24
N GLN A 3 -28.54 -12.22 -19.74
CA GLN A 3 -27.50 -11.69 -20.61
C GLN A 3 -26.74 -12.90 -21.14
N ASP A 4 -26.84 -13.14 -22.44
CA ASP A 4 -26.04 -14.15 -23.10
C ASP A 4 -24.58 -13.98 -22.74
N THR A 5 -23.99 -15.00 -22.13
CA THR A 5 -22.57 -15.00 -21.75
C THR A 5 -21.70 -15.52 -22.90
N CYS A 6 -20.47 -15.06 -22.96
CA CYS A 6 -19.48 -15.46 -23.95
C CYS A 6 -19.37 -17.00 -24.04
N VAL A 7 -19.37 -17.53 -25.26
CA VAL A 7 -19.34 -18.99 -25.52
C VAL A 7 -17.99 -19.65 -25.20
N ILE A 8 -16.96 -18.87 -24.92
CA ILE A 8 -15.64 -19.38 -24.50
C ILE A 8 -15.76 -19.96 -23.09
N ASP A 9 -15.35 -21.20 -22.94
CA ASP A 9 -15.42 -21.91 -21.66
C ASP A 9 -14.76 -21.15 -20.51
N GLY A 10 -15.45 -21.12 -19.37
CA GLY A 10 -15.01 -20.36 -18.19
C GLY A 10 -15.13 -18.83 -18.30
N CYS A 11 -15.60 -18.28 -19.40
CA CYS A 11 -15.83 -16.84 -19.56
C CYS A 11 -17.25 -16.44 -19.13
N VAL A 12 -17.33 -15.53 -18.17
CA VAL A 12 -18.61 -14.99 -17.64
C VAL A 12 -18.96 -13.60 -18.18
N ASN A 13 -18.17 -13.07 -19.11
CA ASN A 13 -18.41 -11.76 -19.69
C ASN A 13 -19.60 -11.81 -20.66
N PRO A 14 -20.41 -10.75 -20.73
CA PRO A 14 -21.52 -10.67 -21.66
C PRO A 14 -21.05 -10.71 -23.11
N ILE A 15 -21.84 -11.35 -23.99
CA ILE A 15 -21.60 -11.32 -25.43
C ILE A 15 -21.72 -9.88 -25.93
N LYS A 16 -20.72 -9.44 -26.69
CA LYS A 16 -20.74 -8.16 -27.43
C LYS A 16 -20.73 -8.39 -28.94
N ASN A 17 -19.99 -9.39 -29.40
CA ASN A 17 -20.01 -9.82 -30.78
C ASN A 17 -20.97 -10.99 -30.96
N ARG A 18 -22.16 -10.72 -31.48
CA ARG A 18 -23.21 -11.75 -31.67
C ARG A 18 -22.86 -12.77 -32.75
N THR A 19 -22.02 -12.44 -33.71
CA THR A 19 -21.63 -13.35 -34.81
C THR A 19 -20.87 -14.56 -34.30
N ASN A 20 -19.95 -14.32 -33.34
CA ASN A 20 -19.07 -15.37 -32.80
C ASN A 20 -19.48 -15.81 -31.40
N GLY A 21 -20.46 -15.15 -30.79
CA GLY A 21 -20.83 -15.37 -29.39
C GLY A 21 -19.75 -14.93 -28.38
N TRP A 22 -18.87 -14.04 -28.75
CA TRP A 22 -17.73 -13.64 -27.93
C TRP A 22 -17.94 -12.31 -27.21
N CYS A 23 -17.34 -12.18 -26.03
CA CYS A 23 -17.16 -10.89 -25.39
C CYS A 23 -16.08 -10.07 -26.12
N ASP A 24 -16.03 -8.74 -25.88
CA ASP A 24 -15.06 -7.83 -26.51
C ASP A 24 -13.62 -8.32 -26.38
N ALA A 25 -13.24 -8.82 -25.20
CA ALA A 25 -11.88 -9.23 -24.94
C ALA A 25 -11.45 -10.43 -25.79
N HIS A 26 -12.31 -11.47 -25.93
CA HIS A 26 -12.03 -12.62 -26.80
C HIS A 26 -12.06 -12.25 -28.28
N TYR A 27 -12.96 -11.36 -28.67
CA TYR A 27 -13.00 -10.82 -30.04
C TYR A 27 -11.70 -10.11 -30.42
N TRP A 28 -11.22 -9.18 -29.58
CA TRP A 28 -9.99 -8.44 -29.85
C TRP A 28 -8.75 -9.30 -29.79
N ARG A 29 -8.70 -10.32 -28.93
CA ARG A 29 -7.60 -11.31 -28.91
C ARG A 29 -7.51 -12.07 -30.22
N CYS A 30 -8.65 -12.58 -30.68
CA CYS A 30 -8.71 -13.29 -31.96
C CYS A 30 -8.27 -12.36 -33.12
N ARG A 31 -8.76 -11.10 -33.15
CA ARG A 31 -8.36 -10.12 -34.16
C ARG A 31 -6.87 -9.81 -34.16
N LYS A 32 -6.26 -9.71 -32.98
CA LYS A 32 -4.88 -9.32 -32.83
C LYS A 32 -3.89 -10.48 -32.96
N HIS A 33 -4.27 -11.65 -32.51
CA HIS A 33 -3.37 -12.80 -32.35
C HIS A 33 -3.84 -14.07 -33.08
N GLY A 34 -5.00 -14.03 -33.75
CA GLY A 34 -5.59 -15.19 -34.44
C GLY A 34 -6.22 -16.24 -33.49
N ASP A 35 -6.11 -16.05 -32.17
CA ASP A 35 -6.55 -16.99 -31.16
C ASP A 35 -7.31 -16.26 -30.03
N PRO A 36 -8.59 -16.59 -29.77
CA PRO A 36 -9.35 -15.99 -28.68
C PRO A 36 -8.83 -16.35 -27.30
N HIS A 37 -8.06 -17.46 -27.15
CA HIS A 37 -7.46 -17.90 -25.90
C HIS A 37 -6.06 -17.32 -25.66
N HIS A 38 -5.51 -16.55 -26.60
CA HIS A 38 -4.17 -15.99 -26.48
C HIS A 38 -4.00 -15.22 -25.15
N GLY A 39 -2.92 -15.50 -24.42
CA GLY A 39 -2.62 -14.86 -23.12
C GLY A 39 -3.40 -15.44 -21.93
N GLY A 40 -4.04 -16.58 -22.09
CA GLY A 40 -4.72 -17.31 -21.03
C GLY A 40 -6.11 -16.74 -20.67
N PRO A 41 -6.67 -17.12 -19.52
CA PRO A 41 -8.00 -16.70 -19.10
C PRO A 41 -8.15 -15.19 -19.07
N ILE A 42 -9.27 -14.68 -19.55
CA ILE A 42 -9.60 -13.26 -19.35
C ILE A 42 -9.87 -13.09 -17.87
N ASN A 43 -9.21 -12.10 -17.26
CA ASN A 43 -9.52 -11.74 -15.90
C ASN A 43 -11.03 -11.58 -15.75
N ARG A 44 -11.60 -12.36 -14.84
CA ARG A 44 -13.03 -12.34 -14.54
C ARG A 44 -13.43 -10.88 -14.28
N ALA A 45 -14.37 -10.36 -15.08
CA ALA A 45 -14.98 -9.08 -14.78
C ALA A 45 -15.85 -9.27 -13.54
N TYR A 46 -15.35 -8.85 -12.40
CA TYR A 46 -16.14 -8.87 -11.17
C TYR A 46 -17.29 -7.87 -11.30
N ARG A 47 -18.48 -8.27 -10.90
CA ARG A 47 -19.68 -7.43 -11.00
C ARG A 47 -19.62 -6.27 -10.01
N THR A 48 -19.02 -6.52 -8.85
CA THR A 48 -18.88 -5.52 -7.78
C THR A 48 -17.44 -5.37 -7.28
N PRO A 49 -17.08 -4.22 -6.72
CA PRO A 49 -15.79 -4.05 -6.06
C PRO A 49 -15.57 -5.04 -4.90
N GLU A 50 -16.65 -5.43 -4.22
CA GLU A 50 -16.65 -6.40 -3.10
C GLU A 50 -16.21 -7.78 -3.58
N GLU A 51 -16.81 -8.26 -4.68
CA GLU A 51 -16.41 -9.54 -5.31
C GLU A 51 -14.96 -9.47 -5.77
N ALA A 52 -14.57 -8.37 -6.40
CA ALA A 52 -13.19 -8.15 -6.87
C ALA A 52 -12.18 -8.13 -5.72
N PHE A 53 -12.55 -7.55 -4.60
CA PHE A 53 -11.73 -7.49 -3.39
C PHE A 53 -11.61 -8.90 -2.75
N ALA A 54 -12.74 -9.58 -2.53
CA ALA A 54 -12.75 -10.91 -1.93
C ALA A 54 -11.95 -11.93 -2.74
N ALA A 55 -12.10 -11.92 -4.08
CA ALA A 55 -11.40 -12.85 -4.96
C ALA A 55 -9.88 -12.57 -5.11
N ARG A 56 -9.41 -11.40 -4.65
CA ARG A 56 -8.00 -10.98 -4.74
C ARG A 56 -7.39 -10.72 -3.37
N THR A 57 -7.97 -11.26 -2.33
CA THR A 57 -7.39 -11.26 -0.99
C THR A 57 -7.22 -12.68 -0.49
N GLU A 58 -6.14 -12.92 0.23
CA GLU A 58 -5.78 -14.21 0.80
C GLU A 58 -5.32 -14.03 2.24
N ARG A 59 -5.79 -14.91 3.14
CA ARG A 59 -5.33 -14.91 4.53
C ARG A 59 -3.94 -15.54 4.62
N ARG A 60 -2.98 -14.79 5.20
CA ARG A 60 -1.63 -15.27 5.49
C ARG A 60 -1.28 -14.89 6.95
N GLY A 61 -1.38 -15.86 7.85
CA GLY A 61 -1.29 -15.62 9.28
C GLY A 61 -2.37 -14.62 9.72
N GLU A 62 -1.98 -13.57 10.42
CA GLU A 62 -2.89 -12.51 10.89
C GLU A 62 -3.23 -11.48 9.80
N CYS A 63 -2.57 -11.52 8.65
CA CYS A 63 -2.76 -10.56 7.57
C CYS A 63 -3.77 -11.04 6.52
N LEU A 64 -4.60 -10.12 6.02
CA LEU A 64 -5.38 -10.29 4.79
C LEU A 64 -4.60 -9.64 3.64
N ILE A 65 -3.92 -10.45 2.83
CA ILE A 65 -2.99 -9.98 1.80
C ILE A 65 -3.69 -9.80 0.46
N TRP A 66 -3.51 -8.65 -0.16
CA TRP A 66 -3.93 -8.38 -1.52
C TRP A 66 -3.04 -9.11 -2.52
N THR A 67 -3.65 -9.92 -3.40
CA THR A 67 -2.98 -10.72 -4.44
C THR A 67 -3.19 -10.16 -5.85
N GLY A 68 -3.97 -9.09 -5.99
CA GLY A 68 -4.23 -8.44 -7.26
C GLY A 68 -3.11 -7.51 -7.72
N SER A 69 -3.40 -6.67 -8.72
CA SER A 69 -2.43 -5.70 -9.26
C SER A 69 -1.94 -4.71 -8.19
N LYS A 70 -0.68 -4.28 -8.31
CA LYS A 70 -0.03 -3.30 -7.44
C LYS A 70 0.59 -2.16 -8.25
N ASN A 71 0.83 -1.02 -7.60
CA ASN A 71 1.58 0.08 -8.19
C ASN A 71 3.10 -0.13 -8.02
N ASP A 72 3.91 0.79 -8.56
CA ASP A 72 5.38 0.75 -8.53
C ASP A 72 5.94 0.84 -7.11
N ARG A 73 5.14 1.35 -6.16
CA ARG A 73 5.50 1.45 -4.73
C ARG A 73 5.06 0.23 -3.92
N GLY A 74 4.47 -0.79 -4.56
CA GLY A 74 4.04 -2.04 -3.93
C GLY A 74 2.65 -2.00 -3.27
N TYR A 75 1.87 -0.93 -3.43
CA TYR A 75 0.50 -0.86 -2.91
C TYR A 75 -0.50 -1.52 -3.85
N GLY A 76 -1.41 -2.33 -3.29
CA GLY A 76 -2.48 -2.97 -4.03
C GLY A 76 -3.45 -1.97 -4.66
N LYS A 77 -3.90 -2.23 -5.89
CA LYS A 77 -4.83 -1.39 -6.65
C LYS A 77 -6.13 -2.13 -6.93
N LEU A 78 -7.25 -1.47 -6.64
CA LEU A 78 -8.60 -1.96 -6.91
C LEU A 78 -9.41 -0.91 -7.69
N GLN A 79 -10.13 -1.36 -8.72
CA GLN A 79 -11.08 -0.50 -9.45
C GLN A 79 -12.40 -0.43 -8.68
N VAL A 80 -12.82 0.76 -8.30
CA VAL A 80 -14.08 1.03 -7.58
C VAL A 80 -14.88 2.08 -8.33
N ARG A 81 -16.01 1.70 -8.90
CA ARG A 81 -16.91 2.60 -9.65
C ARG A 81 -16.17 3.47 -10.68
N GLY A 82 -15.32 2.87 -11.50
CA GLY A 82 -14.55 3.58 -12.52
C GLY A 82 -13.31 4.36 -12.01
N ARG A 83 -13.07 4.41 -10.70
CA ARG A 83 -11.89 5.05 -10.09
C ARG A 83 -10.95 4.03 -9.48
N LEU A 84 -9.67 4.31 -9.57
CA LEU A 84 -8.64 3.47 -8.95
C LEU A 84 -8.48 3.87 -7.47
N LYS A 85 -8.63 2.88 -6.57
CA LYS A 85 -8.36 3.01 -5.13
C LYS A 85 -7.24 2.06 -4.70
N TYR A 86 -6.58 2.38 -3.60
CA TYR A 86 -5.72 1.40 -2.92
C TYR A 86 -6.56 0.34 -2.21
N ALA A 87 -6.12 -0.93 -2.26
CA ALA A 87 -6.88 -2.05 -1.71
C ALA A 87 -7.08 -1.93 -0.18
N HIS A 88 -6.06 -1.49 0.57
CA HIS A 88 -6.15 -1.25 2.02
C HIS A 88 -7.09 -0.07 2.36
N VAL A 89 -7.10 0.99 1.55
CA VAL A 89 -8.04 2.12 1.72
C VAL A 89 -9.48 1.65 1.50
N TYR A 90 -9.70 0.84 0.47
CA TYR A 90 -11.01 0.24 0.22
C TYR A 90 -11.46 -0.67 1.37
N ALA A 91 -10.53 -1.50 1.90
CA ALA A 91 -10.82 -2.34 3.08
C ALA A 91 -11.26 -1.50 4.29
N TRP A 92 -10.55 -0.41 4.57
CA TRP A 92 -10.89 0.53 5.64
C TRP A 92 -12.27 1.15 5.44
N GLU A 93 -12.53 1.75 4.27
CA GLU A 93 -13.77 2.49 3.98
C GLU A 93 -15.02 1.62 4.04
N ARG A 94 -14.92 0.33 3.72
CA ARG A 94 -16.05 -0.60 3.82
C ARG A 94 -16.61 -0.73 5.22
N VAL A 95 -15.81 -0.54 6.24
CA VAL A 95 -16.19 -0.74 7.64
C VAL A 95 -16.34 0.58 8.39
N ASN A 96 -15.45 1.53 8.11
CA ASN A 96 -15.35 2.77 8.88
C ASN A 96 -15.95 3.98 8.14
N GLY A 97 -16.41 3.79 6.89
CA GLY A 97 -16.85 4.90 6.06
C GLY A 97 -15.67 5.64 5.38
N PRO A 98 -15.95 6.76 4.70
CA PRO A 98 -14.95 7.49 3.94
C PRO A 98 -13.81 8.01 4.84
N VAL A 99 -12.59 8.00 4.29
CA VAL A 99 -11.42 8.56 4.98
C VAL A 99 -11.65 10.07 5.15
N PRO A 100 -11.50 10.64 6.36
CA PRO A 100 -11.64 12.06 6.59
C PRO A 100 -10.63 12.90 5.81
N ASP A 101 -11.00 14.12 5.45
CA ASP A 101 -10.12 15.04 4.75
C ASP A 101 -8.82 15.29 5.53
N GLY A 102 -7.68 15.27 4.82
CA GLY A 102 -6.37 15.46 5.41
C GLY A 102 -5.80 14.23 6.14
N MET A 103 -6.55 13.12 6.17
CA MET A 103 -6.07 11.85 6.74
C MET A 103 -5.74 10.85 5.65
N ASP A 104 -4.82 9.95 5.96
CA ASP A 104 -4.46 8.78 5.16
C ASP A 104 -4.78 7.50 5.94
N VAL A 105 -5.03 6.40 5.23
CA VAL A 105 -5.02 5.06 5.84
C VAL A 105 -3.59 4.54 5.79
N ASP A 106 -3.01 4.33 6.95
CA ASP A 106 -1.62 3.88 7.14
C ASP A 106 -1.57 2.45 7.68
N HIS A 107 -0.51 1.71 7.29
CA HIS A 107 -0.23 0.40 7.85
C HIS A 107 0.55 0.54 9.16
N ARG A 108 0.19 -0.24 10.16
CA ARG A 108 1.02 -0.39 11.36
C ARG A 108 2.39 -0.93 10.94
N TYR A 109 3.46 -0.54 11.63
CA TYR A 109 4.87 -0.70 11.22
C TYR A 109 5.34 -2.13 10.89
N HIS A 110 4.62 -3.15 11.32
CA HIS A 110 4.97 -4.57 11.10
C HIS A 110 4.24 -5.22 9.91
N CYS A 111 3.43 -4.48 9.18
CA CYS A 111 2.64 -5.04 8.09
C CYS A 111 3.22 -4.76 6.71
N ASP A 112 2.96 -5.69 5.79
CA ASP A 112 3.19 -5.52 4.37
C ASP A 112 2.23 -4.47 3.79
N ARG A 113 2.68 -3.73 2.76
CA ARG A 113 1.88 -2.74 2.02
C ARG A 113 0.68 -3.33 1.28
N LEU A 114 0.65 -4.64 1.13
CA LEU A 114 -0.47 -5.39 0.55
C LEU A 114 -1.47 -5.86 1.60
N CYS A 115 -1.22 -5.63 2.90
CA CYS A 115 -2.12 -6.03 3.96
C CYS A 115 -3.39 -5.17 3.94
N CYS A 116 -4.54 -5.83 3.97
CA CYS A 116 -5.86 -5.22 4.02
C CYS A 116 -6.60 -5.56 5.34
N GLU A 117 -5.90 -6.14 6.33
CA GLU A 117 -6.46 -6.47 7.63
C GLU A 117 -6.75 -5.21 8.43
N LEU A 118 -7.99 -5.03 8.87
CA LEU A 118 -8.45 -3.78 9.52
C LEU A 118 -7.69 -3.46 10.80
N LEU A 119 -7.37 -4.47 11.62
CA LEU A 119 -6.61 -4.29 12.85
C LEU A 119 -5.17 -3.84 12.60
N HIS A 120 -4.68 -4.03 11.39
CA HIS A 120 -3.35 -3.61 10.95
C HIS A 120 -3.34 -2.25 10.25
N LEU A 121 -4.51 -1.65 10.06
CA LEU A 121 -4.69 -0.32 9.48
C LEU A 121 -5.05 0.69 10.57
N ARG A 122 -4.78 1.94 10.31
CA ARG A 122 -5.14 3.08 11.16
C ARG A 122 -5.26 4.34 10.34
N LEU A 123 -5.97 5.34 10.85
CA LEU A 123 -5.90 6.69 10.31
C LEU A 123 -4.61 7.37 10.79
N ALA A 124 -3.99 8.11 9.90
CA ALA A 124 -2.79 8.89 10.16
C ALA A 124 -2.91 10.25 9.50
N SER A 125 -2.45 11.30 10.18
CA SER A 125 -2.19 12.56 9.47
C SER A 125 -1.02 12.37 8.49
N ARG A 126 -0.90 13.27 7.52
CA ARG A 126 0.25 13.24 6.59
C ARG A 126 1.60 13.31 7.33
N SER A 127 1.67 14.04 8.44
CA SER A 127 2.87 14.12 9.27
C SER A 127 3.18 12.79 9.96
N ASP A 128 2.16 12.14 10.53
CA ASP A 128 2.32 10.85 11.21
C ASP A 128 2.70 9.74 10.23
N ASN A 129 2.05 9.72 9.06
CA ASN A 129 2.36 8.76 7.99
C ASN A 129 3.81 8.93 7.48
N LEU A 130 4.30 10.16 7.34
CA LEU A 130 5.71 10.43 7.03
C LEU A 130 6.65 9.96 8.16
N SER A 131 6.21 10.08 9.41
CA SER A 131 6.96 9.65 10.59
C SER A 131 7.01 8.13 10.74
N ASN A 132 6.04 7.40 10.20
CA ASN A 132 5.99 5.92 10.23
C ASN A 132 6.92 5.24 9.20
N ARG A 133 7.65 6.00 8.38
CA ARG A 133 8.58 5.42 7.39
C ARG A 133 9.69 4.65 8.09
N SER A 134 9.97 3.43 7.60
CA SER A 134 11.13 2.64 8.02
C SER A 134 12.39 3.09 7.26
N GLY A 135 13.53 3.05 7.94
CA GLY A 135 14.85 3.29 7.36
C GLY A 135 15.29 4.75 7.26
N ALA A 136 16.54 4.93 6.90
CA ALA A 136 17.15 6.24 6.64
C ALA A 136 16.68 6.82 5.30
N SER A 137 16.71 8.16 5.16
CA SER A 137 16.46 8.81 3.87
C SER A 137 17.54 8.40 2.86
N PRO A 138 17.19 8.04 1.62
CA PRO A 138 18.18 7.71 0.58
C PRO A 138 19.11 8.90 0.20
N LEU A 139 18.80 10.12 0.65
CA LEU A 139 19.61 11.33 0.42
C LEU A 139 20.65 11.58 1.51
N ARG A 140 20.91 10.63 2.42
CA ARG A 140 21.91 10.81 3.48
C ARG A 140 23.33 10.61 2.96
N THR A 141 24.19 11.55 3.29
CA THR A 141 25.62 11.52 2.97
C THR A 141 26.39 10.46 3.80
N TYR A 142 25.84 10.04 4.95
CA TYR A 142 26.44 9.06 5.86
C TYR A 142 25.43 7.94 6.16
N ASP A 143 25.92 6.71 6.27
CA ASP A 143 25.12 5.55 6.72
C ASP A 143 24.97 5.60 8.25
N LEU A 144 24.09 6.47 8.71
CA LEU A 144 23.79 6.67 10.12
C LEU A 144 22.39 6.19 10.46
N PRO A 145 22.14 5.73 11.70
CA PRO A 145 20.82 5.39 12.18
C PRO A 145 19.82 6.53 11.98
N ARG A 146 18.55 6.18 11.87
CA ARG A 146 17.48 7.15 11.65
C ARG A 146 17.44 8.19 12.78
N ASN A 147 17.30 9.48 12.43
CA ASN A 147 17.31 10.64 13.33
C ASN A 147 18.64 10.90 14.04
N VAL A 148 19.72 10.23 13.66
CA VAL A 148 21.09 10.52 14.07
C VAL A 148 21.79 11.31 12.98
N TYR A 149 22.53 12.33 13.35
CA TYR A 149 23.25 13.24 12.45
C TYR A 149 24.67 13.45 12.97
N LEU A 150 25.65 13.49 12.07
CA LEU A 150 27.04 13.81 12.42
C LEU A 150 27.26 15.33 12.42
N HIS A 151 27.81 15.83 13.50
CA HIS A 151 28.32 17.20 13.58
C HIS A 151 29.78 17.20 13.08
N THR A 152 29.98 17.49 11.80
CA THR A 152 31.27 17.30 11.09
C THR A 152 32.44 18.05 11.72
N LYS A 153 32.22 19.21 12.36
CA LYS A 153 33.27 20.00 13.03
C LYS A 153 33.79 19.34 14.31
N THR A 154 32.96 18.61 15.04
CA THR A 154 33.31 18.03 16.35
C THR A 154 33.42 16.52 16.35
N GLY A 155 33.03 15.86 15.26
CA GLY A 155 32.94 14.41 15.17
C GLY A 155 31.88 13.77 16.07
N ARG A 156 31.03 14.56 16.74
CA ARG A 156 29.98 14.05 17.64
C ARG A 156 28.67 13.86 16.92
N TYR A 157 27.79 13.03 17.48
CA TYR A 157 26.47 12.71 16.92
C TYR A 157 25.39 13.49 17.67
N PHE A 158 24.41 14.06 16.95
CA PHE A 158 23.24 14.67 17.57
C PHE A 158 21.96 13.99 17.10
N VAL A 159 20.97 13.94 17.99
CA VAL A 159 19.67 13.33 17.74
C VAL A 159 18.63 14.41 17.52
N ARG A 160 17.91 14.32 16.39
CA ARG A 160 16.83 15.24 16.03
C ARG A 160 15.65 14.46 15.46
N VAL A 161 14.46 14.65 16.05
CA VAL A 161 13.20 14.10 15.57
C VAL A 161 12.29 15.26 15.19
N THR A 162 11.61 15.16 14.04
CA THR A 162 10.68 16.20 13.58
C THR A 162 9.23 15.69 13.73
N LYS A 163 8.36 16.50 14.35
CA LYS A 163 6.92 16.26 14.45
C LYS A 163 6.18 17.53 14.03
N ASN A 164 5.19 17.40 13.15
CA ASN A 164 4.38 18.53 12.65
C ASN A 164 5.22 19.70 12.12
N GLY A 165 6.30 19.39 11.38
CA GLY A 165 7.22 20.38 10.85
C GLY A 165 8.19 20.99 11.87
N LYS A 166 8.02 20.75 13.17
CA LYS A 166 8.90 21.26 14.24
C LYS A 166 9.97 20.23 14.58
N ALA A 167 11.25 20.69 14.59
CA ALA A 167 12.39 19.87 14.98
C ALA A 167 12.59 19.88 16.50
N HIS A 168 12.78 18.72 17.09
CA HIS A 168 13.09 18.50 18.50
C HIS A 168 14.46 17.87 18.62
N ASN A 169 15.34 18.44 19.45
CA ASN A 169 16.70 17.94 19.68
C ASN A 169 16.73 17.14 20.98
N PHE A 170 17.39 15.97 20.94
CA PHE A 170 17.44 14.99 22.04
C PHE A 170 18.87 14.71 22.51
N GLY A 171 19.77 15.66 22.35
CA GLY A 171 21.13 15.59 22.89
C GLY A 171 22.22 15.36 21.85
N ILE A 172 23.48 15.35 22.37
CA ILE A 172 24.72 15.16 21.60
C ILE A 172 25.51 14.02 22.27
N TYR A 173 26.00 13.08 21.46
CA TYR A 173 26.60 11.84 21.87
C TYR A 173 28.01 11.68 21.28
N GLY A 174 28.91 10.99 22.00
CA GLY A 174 30.24 10.68 21.50
C GLY A 174 30.28 9.46 20.60
N ALA A 175 29.39 8.47 20.85
CA ALA A 175 29.28 7.25 20.09
C ALA A 175 27.99 7.20 19.28
N VAL A 176 28.01 6.55 18.12
CA VAL A 176 26.85 6.41 17.23
C VAL A 176 25.79 5.48 17.82
N GLU A 177 26.22 4.47 18.58
CA GLU A 177 25.37 3.49 19.26
C GLU A 177 24.49 4.17 20.32
N ASP A 178 25.08 5.05 21.15
CA ASP A 178 24.36 5.83 22.16
C ASP A 178 23.34 6.79 21.50
N ALA A 179 23.74 7.43 20.41
CA ALA A 179 22.87 8.29 19.63
C ALA A 179 21.71 7.50 18.99
N ALA A 180 21.95 6.27 18.52
CA ALA A 180 20.92 5.39 17.96
C ALA A 180 19.87 4.99 18.99
N LEU A 181 20.30 4.58 20.20
CA LEU A 181 19.41 4.26 21.30
C LEU A 181 18.59 5.48 21.75
N ALA A 182 19.24 6.64 21.84
CA ALA A 182 18.55 7.89 22.17
C ALA A 182 17.54 8.30 21.10
N ALA A 183 17.87 8.12 19.82
CA ALA A 183 16.96 8.39 18.71
C ALA A 183 15.74 7.47 18.71
N GLU A 184 15.91 6.20 19.06
CA GLU A 184 14.79 5.27 19.20
C GLU A 184 13.85 5.67 20.34
N ARG A 185 14.38 6.00 21.53
CA ARG A 185 13.58 6.49 22.66
C ARG A 185 12.85 7.78 22.31
N ALA A 186 13.56 8.73 21.71
CA ALA A 186 12.99 10.02 21.30
C ALA A 186 11.84 9.85 20.28
N ARG A 187 11.97 8.92 19.33
CA ARG A 187 10.85 8.62 18.41
C ARG A 187 9.66 8.03 19.15
N ARG A 188 9.87 7.06 20.04
CA ARG A 188 8.77 6.44 20.81
C ARG A 188 8.06 7.48 21.68
N GLU A 189 8.81 8.34 22.35
CA GLU A 189 8.27 9.41 23.20
C GLU A 189 7.48 10.45 22.40
N LEU A 190 8.07 10.96 21.30
CA LEU A 190 7.49 12.06 20.55
C LEU A 190 6.40 11.62 19.58
N LEU A 191 6.56 10.47 18.92
CA LEU A 191 5.71 10.00 17.83
C LEU A 191 4.75 8.87 18.26
N GLY A 192 4.97 8.26 19.42
CA GLY A 192 4.14 7.17 19.95
C GLY A 192 4.06 6.00 18.97
N GLU A 193 2.85 5.58 18.62
CA GLU A 193 2.60 4.48 17.70
C GLU A 193 3.11 4.73 16.26
N PHE A 194 3.40 5.98 15.88
CA PHE A 194 3.95 6.37 14.57
C PHE A 194 5.48 6.44 14.55
N ALA A 195 6.17 5.94 15.58
CA ALA A 195 7.63 5.98 15.67
C ALA A 195 8.37 5.26 14.53
N GLY A 196 7.71 4.30 13.89
CA GLY A 196 8.30 3.46 12.84
C GLY A 196 9.46 2.60 13.38
N ARG A 197 10.03 1.75 12.51
CA ARG A 197 11.32 1.06 12.83
C ARG A 197 12.49 1.99 12.52
N GLY A 198 13.51 1.95 13.36
CA GLY A 198 14.79 2.63 13.16
C GLY A 198 15.64 1.96 12.12
#